data_299f869543a46c990ae1108a219fbadf
#
_entry.id   299f869543a46c990ae1108a219fbadf
#
_cell.length_a   1.000
_cell.length_b   1.000
_cell.length_c   1.000
_cell.angle_alpha   90.00
_cell.angle_beta   90.00
_cell.angle_gamma   90.00
#
_symmetry.space_group_name_H-M   'P 1'
#
loop_
_entity.id
_entity.type
_entity.pdbx_description
1 polymer ?
#
loop_
_entity_poly.entity_id
_entity_poly.type
_entity_poly.pdbx_seq_one_letter_code
_entity_poly.pdbx_strand_id
1 'polypeptide(L)'
;MKEEWKNIEGYCGYQISSLGNIRSVDRYVASKNGSKRLLKGQYIPPIIRGEGDDVTYIAVLRKNGKQTHCSLRKLVASTFVDNPKNHKNVRNIDGDRHNNEASNLEWWGAENNEDDIITNIYGFTPFGKYKKGRLIKWYGRIEQVVDDGYTVEGVLKALEGEKITYYGYVWRYAD
;
A
#
# COMPACT_ATOMS: atom_id res chain seq x y z
N MET A 1 21.61 -16.34 -1.80
CA MET A 1 20.57 -17.26 -1.25
C MET A 1 20.04 -18.17 -2.38
N LYS A 2 19.56 -19.39 -2.08
CA LYS A 2 18.90 -20.24 -3.08
C LYS A 2 17.48 -19.70 -3.30
N GLU A 3 17.05 -19.52 -4.53
CA GLU A 3 15.73 -19.05 -4.87
C GLU A 3 14.66 -20.05 -4.42
N GLU A 4 13.69 -19.59 -3.65
CA GLU A 4 12.55 -20.38 -3.19
C GLU A 4 11.27 -19.88 -3.88
N TRP A 5 10.37 -20.82 -4.28
CA TRP A 5 9.13 -20.50 -4.95
C TRP A 5 7.92 -20.94 -4.10
N LYS A 6 6.97 -20.03 -3.88
CA LYS A 6 5.71 -20.32 -3.18
C LYS A 6 4.50 -19.85 -4.00
N ASN A 7 3.36 -20.50 -3.75
CA ASN A 7 2.10 -20.09 -4.36
C ASN A 7 1.66 -18.73 -3.83
N ILE A 8 1.12 -17.89 -4.71
CA ILE A 8 0.55 -16.59 -4.31
C ILE A 8 -0.84 -16.84 -3.75
N GLU A 9 -1.07 -16.48 -2.49
CA GLU A 9 -2.36 -16.61 -1.84
C GLU A 9 -3.45 -15.82 -2.60
N GLY A 10 -4.59 -16.47 -2.82
CA GLY A 10 -5.72 -15.89 -3.55
C GLY A 10 -5.54 -15.80 -5.08
N TYR A 11 -4.41 -16.28 -5.64
CA TYR A 11 -4.13 -16.30 -7.09
C TYR A 11 -3.72 -17.68 -7.55
N CYS A 12 -4.69 -18.59 -7.71
CA CYS A 12 -4.43 -19.96 -8.18
C CYS A 12 -3.69 -19.96 -9.52
N GLY A 13 -2.64 -20.78 -9.62
CA GLY A 13 -1.85 -20.94 -10.83
C GLY A 13 -0.73 -19.92 -11.01
N TYR A 14 -0.36 -19.19 -9.94
CA TYR A 14 0.78 -18.30 -9.91
C TYR A 14 1.68 -18.57 -8.70
N GLN A 15 2.98 -18.44 -8.93
CA GLN A 15 4.01 -18.52 -7.91
C GLN A 15 4.88 -17.26 -7.92
N ILE A 16 5.38 -16.91 -6.75
CA ILE A 16 6.36 -15.86 -6.55
C ILE A 16 7.59 -16.45 -5.88
N SER A 17 8.77 -15.91 -6.21
CA SER A 17 10.01 -16.34 -5.59
C SER A 17 10.50 -15.39 -4.51
N SER A 18 11.39 -15.89 -3.66
CA SER A 18 12.11 -15.09 -2.66
C SER A 18 12.99 -13.99 -3.25
N LEU A 19 13.28 -14.05 -4.55
CA LEU A 19 14.04 -13.03 -5.29
C LEU A 19 13.15 -12.03 -6.06
N GLY A 20 11.80 -12.10 -5.88
CA GLY A 20 10.88 -11.19 -6.56
C GLY A 20 10.49 -11.59 -7.98
N ASN A 21 10.77 -12.83 -8.39
CA ASN A 21 10.35 -13.35 -9.69
C ASN A 21 8.94 -13.92 -9.64
N ILE A 22 8.18 -13.81 -10.73
CA ILE A 22 6.81 -14.35 -10.82
C ILE A 22 6.73 -15.31 -11.99
N ARG A 23 5.99 -16.39 -11.79
CA ARG A 23 5.64 -17.34 -12.85
C ARG A 23 4.21 -17.84 -12.73
N SER A 24 3.60 -18.17 -13.86
CA SER A 24 2.43 -19.06 -13.86
C SER A 24 2.90 -20.52 -13.79
N VAL A 25 2.04 -21.39 -13.27
CA VAL A 25 2.33 -22.85 -13.24
C VAL A 25 1.55 -23.56 -14.33
N ASP A 26 2.01 -24.76 -14.69
CA ASP A 26 1.30 -25.65 -15.61
C ASP A 26 -0.12 -25.89 -15.11
N ARG A 27 -1.12 -25.72 -15.96
CA ARG A 27 -2.52 -25.98 -15.61
C ARG A 27 -3.35 -26.42 -16.81
N TYR A 28 -4.35 -27.23 -16.56
CA TYR A 28 -5.35 -27.57 -17.57
C TYR A 28 -6.43 -26.50 -17.64
N VAL A 29 -6.73 -26.06 -18.85
CA VAL A 29 -7.83 -25.11 -19.12
C VAL A 29 -8.82 -25.72 -20.07
N ALA A 30 -10.11 -25.42 -19.92
CA ALA A 30 -11.13 -25.85 -20.85
C ALA A 30 -10.93 -25.17 -22.22
N SER A 31 -10.98 -25.94 -23.28
CA SER A 31 -11.00 -25.46 -24.65
C SER A 31 -12.46 -25.18 -25.09
N LYS A 32 -12.65 -24.40 -26.16
CA LYS A 32 -13.98 -24.05 -26.69
C LYS A 32 -14.85 -25.27 -27.09
N ASN A 33 -14.21 -26.38 -27.39
CA ASN A 33 -14.87 -27.66 -27.73
C ASN A 33 -15.07 -28.61 -26.54
N GLY A 34 -14.88 -28.13 -25.30
CA GLY A 34 -15.05 -28.92 -24.07
C GLY A 34 -13.83 -29.79 -23.70
N SER A 35 -12.83 -29.93 -24.58
CA SER A 35 -11.59 -30.65 -24.25
C SER A 35 -10.70 -29.85 -23.29
N LYS A 36 -9.87 -30.54 -22.51
CA LYS A 36 -8.86 -29.91 -21.65
C LYS A 36 -7.55 -29.79 -22.42
N ARG A 37 -6.94 -28.60 -22.41
CA ARG A 37 -5.58 -28.41 -22.92
C ARG A 37 -4.64 -28.00 -21.79
N LEU A 38 -3.41 -28.49 -21.83
CA LEU A 38 -2.34 -28.05 -20.92
C LEU A 38 -1.86 -26.66 -21.34
N LEU A 39 -1.94 -25.74 -20.40
CA LEU A 39 -1.30 -24.41 -20.52
C LEU A 39 0.01 -24.47 -19.72
N LYS A 40 1.14 -24.35 -20.42
CA LYS A 40 2.46 -24.34 -19.82
C LYS A 40 2.66 -23.08 -18.98
N GLY A 41 3.28 -23.27 -17.83
CA GLY A 41 3.70 -22.18 -16.97
C GLY A 41 4.78 -21.31 -17.63
N GLN A 42 4.74 -20.02 -17.36
CA GLN A 42 5.66 -19.04 -17.96
C GLN A 42 6.10 -18.02 -16.90
N TYR A 43 7.31 -17.52 -17.06
CA TYR A 43 7.78 -16.33 -16.35
C TYR A 43 6.91 -15.12 -16.72
N ILE A 44 6.59 -14.30 -15.72
CA ILE A 44 5.76 -13.10 -15.88
C ILE A 44 6.60 -11.89 -15.50
N PRO A 45 7.06 -11.09 -16.48
CA PRO A 45 7.79 -9.88 -16.19
C PRO A 45 6.86 -8.86 -15.51
N PRO A 46 7.31 -8.18 -14.45
CA PRO A 46 6.55 -7.10 -13.86
C PRO A 46 6.49 -5.89 -14.78
N ILE A 47 5.43 -5.09 -14.68
CA ILE A 47 5.38 -3.76 -15.26
C ILE A 47 6.12 -2.81 -14.33
N ILE A 48 7.03 -2.01 -14.89
CA ILE A 48 7.78 -0.99 -14.16
C ILE A 48 7.07 0.35 -14.37
N ARG A 49 6.81 1.08 -13.29
CA ARG A 49 6.26 2.43 -13.31
C ARG A 49 7.13 3.36 -12.48
N GLY A 50 7.26 4.61 -12.93
CA GLY A 50 8.15 5.60 -12.32
C GLY A 50 9.59 5.49 -12.85
N GLU A 51 10.43 6.39 -12.39
CA GLU A 51 11.85 6.48 -12.78
C GLU A 51 12.70 6.75 -11.54
N GLY A 52 13.99 6.38 -11.61
CA GLY A 52 14.94 6.59 -10.53
C GLY A 52 14.49 5.98 -9.22
N ASP A 53 14.56 6.75 -8.14
CA ASP A 53 14.23 6.29 -6.80
C ASP A 53 12.72 6.12 -6.56
N ASP A 54 11.85 6.57 -7.49
CA ASP A 54 10.39 6.45 -7.35
C ASP A 54 9.80 5.32 -8.21
N VAL A 55 10.59 4.29 -8.46
CA VAL A 55 10.18 3.13 -9.24
C VAL A 55 9.25 2.21 -8.46
N THR A 56 8.27 1.64 -9.17
CA THR A 56 7.34 0.64 -8.63
C THR A 56 7.18 -0.53 -9.59
N TYR A 57 7.36 -1.74 -9.08
CA TYR A 57 7.17 -2.99 -9.82
C TYR A 57 5.76 -3.55 -9.58
N ILE A 58 5.02 -3.79 -10.66
CA ILE A 58 3.63 -4.23 -10.63
C ILE A 58 3.51 -5.58 -11.32
N ALA A 59 3.04 -6.57 -10.58
CA ALA A 59 2.63 -7.85 -11.11
C ALA A 59 1.21 -7.77 -11.69
N VAL A 60 1.03 -8.25 -12.92
CA VAL A 60 -0.29 -8.35 -13.54
C VAL A 60 -0.75 -9.80 -13.46
N LEU A 61 -1.67 -10.07 -12.54
CA LEU A 61 -2.21 -11.40 -12.29
C LEU A 61 -3.67 -11.47 -12.73
N ARG A 62 -4.19 -12.67 -12.94
CA ARG A 62 -5.62 -12.89 -13.24
C ARG A 62 -6.30 -13.65 -12.11
N LYS A 63 -7.40 -13.10 -11.63
CA LYS A 63 -8.27 -13.73 -10.63
C LYS A 63 -9.70 -13.72 -11.18
N ASN A 64 -10.35 -14.90 -11.28
CA ASN A 64 -11.72 -15.03 -11.78
C ASN A 64 -11.93 -14.36 -13.15
N GLY A 65 -10.97 -14.52 -14.07
CA GLY A 65 -11.04 -13.93 -15.42
C GLY A 65 -10.70 -12.44 -15.50
N LYS A 66 -10.61 -11.73 -14.38
CA LYS A 66 -10.27 -10.31 -14.32
C LYS A 66 -8.78 -10.09 -14.08
N GLN A 67 -8.21 -9.09 -14.72
CA GLN A 67 -6.85 -8.63 -14.45
C GLN A 67 -6.79 -7.86 -13.13
N THR A 68 -5.74 -8.13 -12.32
CA THR A 68 -5.47 -7.43 -11.07
C THR A 68 -4.02 -6.97 -11.09
N HIS A 69 -3.79 -5.72 -10.74
CA HIS A 69 -2.46 -5.13 -10.60
C HIS A 69 -2.04 -5.19 -9.13
N CYS A 70 -0.98 -5.91 -8.85
CA CYS A 70 -0.48 -6.13 -7.50
C CYS A 70 0.93 -5.56 -7.35
N SER A 71 1.21 -4.89 -6.25
CA SER A 71 2.59 -4.46 -5.93
C SER A 71 3.48 -5.68 -5.74
N LEU A 72 4.57 -5.78 -6.51
CA LEU A 72 5.51 -6.89 -6.44
C LEU A 72 6.07 -7.06 -5.03
N ARG A 73 6.61 -6.00 -4.43
CA ARG A 73 7.16 -6.04 -3.07
C ARG A 73 6.14 -6.49 -2.01
N LYS A 74 4.85 -6.10 -2.15
CA LYS A 74 3.80 -6.59 -1.26
C LYS A 74 3.53 -8.08 -1.43
N LEU A 75 3.54 -8.60 -2.66
CA LEU A 75 3.39 -10.02 -2.92
C LEU A 75 4.55 -10.83 -2.33
N VAL A 76 5.79 -10.36 -2.50
CA VAL A 76 6.97 -11.01 -1.90
C VAL A 76 6.87 -10.99 -0.38
N ALA A 77 6.62 -9.82 0.19
CA ALA A 77 6.54 -9.67 1.65
C ALA A 77 5.40 -10.52 2.25
N SER A 78 4.22 -10.53 1.64
CA SER A 78 3.08 -11.34 2.13
C SER A 78 3.33 -12.86 2.05
N THR A 79 4.29 -13.29 1.23
CA THR A 79 4.58 -14.71 1.01
C THR A 79 5.77 -15.19 1.83
N PHE A 80 6.75 -14.33 2.12
CA PHE A 80 8.05 -14.73 2.69
C PHE A 80 8.45 -14.01 3.96
N VAL A 81 7.81 -12.88 4.29
CA VAL A 81 8.19 -12.06 5.45
C VAL A 81 7.08 -12.09 6.50
N ASP A 82 7.43 -12.51 7.71
CA ASP A 82 6.49 -12.55 8.82
C ASP A 82 5.97 -11.15 9.16
N ASN A 83 4.68 -11.06 9.46
CA ASN A 83 3.99 -9.81 9.79
C ASN A 83 3.17 -9.93 11.09
N PRO A 84 3.81 -10.18 12.25
CA PRO A 84 3.10 -10.43 13.49
C PRO A 84 2.31 -9.22 13.99
N LYS A 85 2.69 -8.01 13.57
CA LYS A 85 2.04 -6.74 13.94
C LYS A 85 0.97 -6.30 12.93
N ASN A 86 0.74 -7.08 11.88
CA ASN A 86 -0.24 -6.81 10.83
C ASN A 86 -0.08 -5.42 10.16
N HIS A 87 1.17 -5.00 9.95
CA HIS A 87 1.47 -3.77 9.23
C HIS A 87 0.98 -3.82 7.78
N LYS A 88 0.57 -2.68 7.23
CA LYS A 88 -0.04 -2.58 5.88
C LYS A 88 0.94 -2.20 4.78
N ASN A 89 2.06 -1.60 5.15
CA ASN A 89 3.05 -1.13 4.20
C ASN A 89 4.29 -2.02 4.20
N VAL A 90 5.01 -2.00 3.08
CA VAL A 90 6.28 -2.70 2.91
C VAL A 90 7.31 -1.71 2.42
N ARG A 91 8.51 -1.73 2.99
CA ARG A 91 9.66 -0.95 2.53
C ARG A 91 10.86 -1.83 2.22
N ASN A 92 11.75 -1.30 1.43
CA ASN A 92 13.04 -1.91 1.13
C ASN A 92 14.04 -1.45 2.21
N ILE A 93 14.72 -2.41 2.86
CA ILE A 93 15.64 -2.16 3.99
C ILE A 93 16.83 -1.31 3.55
N ASP A 94 17.37 -1.58 2.36
CA ASP A 94 18.49 -0.85 1.77
C ASP A 94 18.08 0.50 1.11
N GLY A 95 16.78 0.79 1.04
CA GLY A 95 16.22 1.96 0.35
C GLY A 95 16.12 1.82 -1.17
N ASP A 96 16.72 0.80 -1.77
CA ASP A 96 16.65 0.54 -3.21
C ASP A 96 15.33 -0.16 -3.59
N ARG A 97 14.44 0.55 -4.26
CA ARG A 97 13.15 0.01 -4.72
C ARG A 97 13.27 -1.00 -5.88
N HIS A 98 14.45 -1.14 -6.48
CA HIS A 98 14.72 -2.17 -7.48
C HIS A 98 14.96 -3.53 -6.83
N ASN A 99 15.46 -3.56 -5.60
CA ASN A 99 15.76 -4.77 -4.85
C ASN A 99 14.53 -5.29 -4.11
N ASN A 100 13.72 -6.11 -4.78
CA ASN A 100 12.50 -6.69 -4.20
C ASN A 100 12.71 -8.11 -3.66
N GLU A 101 13.92 -8.47 -3.25
CA GLU A 101 14.20 -9.73 -2.59
C GLU A 101 13.56 -9.78 -1.19
N ALA A 102 13.07 -10.95 -0.78
CA ALA A 102 12.42 -11.13 0.52
C ALA A 102 13.31 -10.72 1.71
N SER A 103 14.63 -10.96 1.61
CA SER A 103 15.61 -10.58 2.62
C SER A 103 15.80 -9.07 2.77
N ASN A 104 15.40 -8.30 1.75
CA ASN A 104 15.49 -6.85 1.71
C ASN A 104 14.14 -6.16 2.00
N LEU A 105 13.11 -6.92 2.30
CA LEU A 105 11.78 -6.36 2.56
C LEU A 105 11.41 -6.49 4.02
N GLU A 106 10.82 -5.45 4.56
CA GLU A 106 10.21 -5.49 5.87
C GLU A 106 8.82 -4.86 5.85
N TRP A 107 7.94 -5.41 6.67
CA TRP A 107 6.66 -4.79 6.94
C TRP A 107 6.87 -3.56 7.80
N TRP A 108 6.26 -2.46 7.38
CA TRP A 108 6.43 -1.16 8.02
C TRP A 108 5.09 -0.46 8.19
N GLY A 109 4.99 0.27 9.25
CA GLY A 109 3.84 1.09 9.59
C GLY A 109 3.86 1.32 11.09
N ALA A 110 3.15 2.34 11.56
CA ALA A 110 2.88 2.45 12.97
C ALA A 110 2.15 1.17 13.41
N GLU A 111 2.49 0.62 14.55
CA GLU A 111 1.61 -0.29 15.27
C GLU A 111 0.26 0.43 15.35
N ASN A 112 -0.88 -0.28 15.31
CA ASN A 112 -2.21 0.34 15.46
C ASN A 112 -2.25 1.11 16.79
N ASN A 113 -1.59 2.24 16.83
CA ASN A 113 -1.75 3.25 17.84
C ASN A 113 -3.06 3.97 17.50
N GLU A 114 -3.68 4.60 18.46
CA GLU A 114 -4.89 5.40 18.27
C GLU A 114 -4.75 6.36 17.09
N ASP A 115 -3.53 6.81 16.77
CA ASP A 115 -3.20 7.66 15.62
C ASP A 115 -3.48 7.00 14.25
N ASP A 116 -3.28 5.67 14.10
CA ASP A 116 -3.61 4.95 12.85
C ASP A 116 -5.12 4.79 12.67
N ILE A 117 -5.87 4.68 13.77
CA ILE A 117 -7.33 4.68 13.75
C ILE A 117 -7.82 6.02 13.27
N ILE A 118 -7.23 7.11 13.73
CA ILE A 118 -7.54 8.49 13.34
C ILE A 118 -7.30 8.69 11.84
N THR A 119 -6.14 8.27 11.31
CA THR A 119 -5.82 8.40 9.87
C THR A 119 -6.74 7.53 9.00
N ASN A 120 -7.21 6.37 9.49
CA ASN A 120 -8.14 5.51 8.78
C ASN A 120 -9.61 5.95 8.87
N ILE A 121 -10.02 6.60 9.96
CA ILE A 121 -11.40 7.09 10.16
C ILE A 121 -11.63 8.38 9.40
N TYR A 122 -10.67 9.31 9.46
CA TYR A 122 -10.81 10.64 8.84
C TYR A 122 -10.33 10.69 7.39
N GLY A 123 -9.73 9.61 6.87
CA GLY A 123 -9.30 9.50 5.48
C GLY A 123 -8.35 10.63 5.06
N PHE A 124 -8.06 10.71 3.77
CA PHE A 124 -7.30 11.80 3.15
C PHE A 124 -8.20 13.02 2.85
N THR A 125 -9.12 13.39 3.74
CA THR A 125 -9.88 14.60 3.51
C THR A 125 -9.01 15.79 3.89
N PRO A 126 -8.56 16.59 2.92
CA PRO A 126 -7.77 17.77 3.20
C PRO A 126 -8.59 18.72 4.08
N PHE A 127 -7.92 19.44 4.95
CA PHE A 127 -8.56 20.42 5.79
C PHE A 127 -7.74 21.70 5.86
N GLY A 128 -8.39 22.79 6.20
CA GLY A 128 -7.78 24.10 6.24
C GLY A 128 -7.91 24.77 7.60
N LYS A 129 -6.93 25.61 7.92
CA LYS A 129 -6.98 26.53 9.04
C LYS A 129 -7.37 27.92 8.52
N TYR A 130 -8.39 28.51 9.13
CA TYR A 130 -9.00 29.80 8.72
C TYR A 130 -8.91 30.83 9.83
N LYS A 131 -8.70 32.09 9.47
CA LYS A 131 -8.81 33.25 10.39
C LYS A 131 -9.67 34.31 9.77
N LYS A 132 -10.70 34.77 10.50
CA LYS A 132 -11.67 35.76 10.02
C LYS A 132 -12.24 35.39 8.63
N GLY A 133 -12.57 34.11 8.43
CA GLY A 133 -13.14 33.61 7.18
C GLY A 133 -12.14 33.42 6.04
N ARG A 134 -10.87 33.83 6.16
CA ARG A 134 -9.85 33.62 5.14
C ARG A 134 -9.05 32.37 5.42
N LEU A 135 -8.83 31.52 4.38
CA LEU A 135 -7.92 30.41 4.44
C LEU A 135 -6.49 30.90 4.70
N ILE A 136 -5.83 30.31 5.68
CA ILE A 136 -4.45 30.62 6.06
C ILE A 136 -3.51 29.53 5.54
N LYS A 137 -3.86 28.26 5.72
CA LYS A 137 -3.05 27.12 5.29
C LYS A 137 -3.92 25.88 5.09
N TRP A 138 -3.57 25.08 4.06
CA TRP A 138 -4.10 23.73 3.85
C TRP A 138 -3.17 22.67 4.44
N TYR A 139 -3.78 21.60 4.92
CA TYR A 139 -3.10 20.40 5.38
C TYR A 139 -3.67 19.20 4.64
N GLY A 140 -2.78 18.40 4.04
CA GLY A 140 -3.14 17.16 3.37
C GLY A 140 -3.21 15.97 4.33
N ARG A 141 -2.58 16.09 5.50
CA ARG A 141 -2.54 15.07 6.55
C ARG A 141 -2.58 15.75 7.92
N ILE A 142 -3.17 15.06 8.89
CA ILE A 142 -3.33 15.60 10.24
C ILE A 142 -1.99 15.82 10.96
N GLU A 143 -0.99 14.97 10.72
CA GLU A 143 0.32 15.06 11.35
C GLU A 143 1.06 16.36 11.02
N GLN A 144 0.78 16.95 9.86
CA GLN A 144 1.39 18.22 9.42
C GLN A 144 1.10 19.40 10.36
N VAL A 145 0.07 19.29 11.21
CA VAL A 145 -0.25 20.34 12.18
C VAL A 145 0.80 20.44 13.29
N VAL A 146 1.51 19.35 13.58
CA VAL A 146 2.57 19.30 14.61
C VAL A 146 3.74 20.17 14.21
N ASP A 147 4.09 20.22 12.91
CA ASP A 147 5.15 21.08 12.37
C ASP A 147 4.84 22.58 12.59
N ASP A 148 3.54 22.92 12.66
CA ASP A 148 3.05 24.27 12.94
C ASP A 148 2.82 24.52 14.45
N GLY A 149 3.17 23.58 15.32
CA GLY A 149 3.07 23.71 16.77
C GLY A 149 1.68 23.43 17.36
N TYR A 150 0.80 22.71 16.61
CA TYR A 150 -0.50 22.30 17.12
C TYR A 150 -0.47 20.85 17.57
N THR A 151 -1.39 20.47 18.46
CA THR A 151 -1.60 19.05 18.79
C THR A 151 -2.65 18.47 17.85
N VAL A 152 -2.45 17.22 17.45
CA VAL A 152 -3.40 16.46 16.61
C VAL A 152 -4.78 16.42 17.26
N GLU A 153 -4.85 16.06 18.55
CA GLU A 153 -6.09 15.99 19.33
C GLU A 153 -6.86 17.33 19.33
N GLY A 154 -6.13 18.44 19.53
CA GLY A 154 -6.75 19.77 19.57
C GLY A 154 -7.34 20.19 18.23
N VAL A 155 -6.68 19.85 17.12
CA VAL A 155 -7.17 20.15 15.76
C VAL A 155 -8.35 19.24 15.41
N LEU A 156 -8.32 17.95 15.76
CA LEU A 156 -9.43 17.04 15.52
C LEU A 156 -10.71 17.49 16.24
N LYS A 157 -10.63 17.82 17.51
CA LYS A 157 -11.78 18.37 18.27
C LYS A 157 -12.37 19.65 17.65
N ALA A 158 -11.52 20.43 16.97
CA ALA A 158 -11.99 21.61 16.25
C ALA A 158 -12.62 21.27 14.90
N LEU A 159 -12.11 20.24 14.19
CA LEU A 159 -12.68 19.74 12.93
C LEU A 159 -14.03 19.04 13.15
N GLU A 160 -14.19 18.34 14.27
CA GLU A 160 -15.43 17.64 14.68
C GLU A 160 -16.49 18.60 15.23
N GLY A 161 -16.15 19.86 15.41
CA GLY A 161 -17.06 20.88 15.92
C GLY A 161 -17.20 20.91 17.45
N GLU A 162 -16.43 20.11 18.17
CA GLU A 162 -16.39 20.17 19.65
C GLU A 162 -15.82 21.50 20.16
N LYS A 163 -14.98 22.14 19.35
CA LYS A 163 -14.44 23.47 19.59
C LYS A 163 -14.68 24.39 18.38
N ILE A 164 -15.23 25.57 18.61
CA ILE A 164 -15.46 26.57 17.56
C ILE A 164 -14.12 27.04 16.98
N THR A 165 -13.11 27.18 17.82
CA THR A 165 -11.75 27.59 17.42
C THR A 165 -10.69 26.85 18.24
N TYR A 166 -9.52 26.62 17.61
CA TYR A 166 -8.33 26.13 18.28
C TYR A 166 -7.15 27.04 17.96
N TYR A 167 -6.48 27.59 18.97
CA TYR A 167 -5.47 28.65 18.86
C TYR A 167 -5.93 29.88 18.05
N GLY A 168 -7.22 30.23 18.15
CA GLY A 168 -7.79 31.37 17.45
C GLY A 168 -8.02 31.16 15.94
N TYR A 169 -7.97 29.93 15.47
CA TYR A 169 -8.28 29.53 14.11
C TYR A 169 -9.51 28.61 14.07
N VAL A 170 -10.30 28.77 13.02
CA VAL A 170 -11.37 27.83 12.66
C VAL A 170 -10.76 26.76 11.77
N TRP A 171 -11.08 25.50 12.03
CA TRP A 171 -10.60 24.35 11.26
C TRP A 171 -11.77 23.71 10.53
N ARG A 172 -11.62 23.41 9.24
CA ARG A 172 -12.68 22.83 8.40
C ARG A 172 -12.09 21.88 7.39
N TYR A 173 -12.81 20.79 7.12
CA TYR A 173 -12.52 19.93 5.98
C TYR A 173 -12.72 20.69 4.67
N ALA A 174 -12.09 20.22 3.60
CA ALA A 174 -12.38 20.67 2.25
C ALA A 174 -13.78 20.18 1.85
N ASP A 175 -14.56 21.07 1.24
CA ASP A 175 -15.86 20.75 0.66
C ASP A 175 -15.69 19.85 -0.57
#